data_9d7f9fb2bc316d82a1cd8f4b18edbeb2
#
_entry.id   9d7f9fb2bc316d82a1cd8f4b18edbeb2
#
_cell.length_a   1.000
_cell.length_b   1.000
_cell.length_c   1.000
_cell.angle_alpha   90.00
_cell.angle_beta   90.00
_cell.angle_gamma   90.00
#
_symmetry.space_group_name_H-M   'P 1'
#
loop_
_entity.id
_entity.type
_entity.pdbx_description
1 polymer ?
#
loop_
_entity_poly.entity_id
_entity_poly.type
_entity_poly.pdbx_seq_one_letter_code
_entity_poly.pdbx_strand_id
1 'polypeptide(L)'
;MRVLADTGPIVAAANRRDRAHDLAAALVTQLGRELVILDPVIVEVDQLLRARVNSEAGAAFLSAVANGEHLVEFMTQGLVRRATQIDARYRDLSLGFVDAALMAYAERHDLPILTFDFEDFRAAPPEGGYWQLVVDEERYRSAVG
;
A
#
# COMPACT_ATOMS: atom_id res chain seq x y z
N MET A 1 -16.07 -4.11 -1.91
CA MET A 1 -14.92 -5.02 -2.10
C MET A 1 -13.71 -4.44 -1.37
N ARG A 2 -13.06 -5.26 -0.58
CA ARG A 2 -11.86 -4.83 0.14
C ARG A 2 -10.68 -4.68 -0.82
N VAL A 3 -9.86 -3.67 -0.56
CA VAL A 3 -8.67 -3.36 -1.34
C VAL A 3 -7.50 -3.17 -0.36
N LEU A 4 -6.39 -3.84 -0.64
CA LEU A 4 -5.19 -3.72 0.19
C LEU A 4 -4.39 -2.50 -0.23
N ALA A 5 -4.04 -1.64 0.72
CA ALA A 5 -3.33 -0.40 0.44
C ALA A 5 -1.81 -0.56 0.56
N ASP A 6 -1.08 -0.13 -0.46
CA ASP A 6 0.34 0.12 -0.37
C ASP A 6 0.59 1.50 0.23
N THR A 7 1.81 1.74 0.67
CA THR A 7 2.24 2.97 1.33
C THR A 7 2.13 4.20 0.41
N GLY A 8 2.58 4.09 -0.83
CA GLY A 8 2.68 5.22 -1.77
C GLY A 8 1.38 5.98 -1.96
N PRO A 9 0.27 5.32 -2.30
CA PRO A 9 -1.01 6.02 -2.48
C PRO A 9 -1.51 6.72 -1.21
N ILE A 10 -1.28 6.16 -0.03
CA ILE A 10 -1.70 6.79 1.24
C ILE A 10 -0.88 8.04 1.49
N VAL A 11 0.45 7.97 1.31
CA VAL A 11 1.33 9.14 1.46
C VAL A 11 0.95 10.23 0.47
N ALA A 12 0.70 9.88 -0.80
CA ALA A 12 0.27 10.84 -1.81
C ALA A 12 -1.08 11.48 -1.47
N ALA A 13 -2.01 10.72 -0.93
CA ALA A 13 -3.32 11.25 -0.50
C ALA A 13 -3.19 12.27 0.62
N ALA A 14 -2.17 12.15 1.47
CA ALA A 14 -1.93 13.05 2.60
C ALA A 14 -0.94 14.18 2.28
N ASN A 15 -0.32 14.17 1.12
CA ASN A 15 0.68 15.17 0.71
C ASN A 15 0.19 15.96 -0.50
N ARG A 16 -0.29 17.18 -0.28
CA ARG A 16 -0.84 18.03 -1.34
C ARG A 16 0.16 18.41 -2.42
N ARG A 17 1.46 18.30 -2.15
CA ARG A 17 2.53 18.59 -3.11
C ARG A 17 2.87 17.39 -3.98
N ASP A 18 2.33 16.20 -3.68
CA ASP A 18 2.56 15.02 -4.49
C ASP A 18 1.82 15.13 -5.82
N ARG A 19 2.49 14.78 -6.92
CA ARG A 19 1.86 14.81 -8.24
C ARG A 19 0.65 13.91 -8.36
N ALA A 20 0.63 12.82 -7.59
CA ALA A 20 -0.47 11.88 -7.58
C ALA A 20 -1.54 12.20 -6.52
N HIS A 21 -1.42 13.37 -5.86
CA HIS A 21 -2.31 13.72 -4.74
C HIS A 21 -3.79 13.61 -5.10
N ASP A 22 -4.21 14.23 -6.19
CA ASP A 22 -5.64 14.28 -6.54
C ASP A 22 -6.19 12.89 -6.81
N LEU A 23 -5.46 12.08 -7.56
CA LEU A 23 -5.84 10.69 -7.83
C LEU A 23 -5.89 9.87 -6.54
N ALA A 24 -4.84 9.95 -5.74
CA ALA A 24 -4.72 9.18 -4.50
C ALA A 24 -5.80 9.58 -3.48
N ALA A 25 -6.00 10.89 -3.28
CA ALA A 25 -7.01 11.39 -2.34
C ALA A 25 -8.43 10.95 -2.75
N ALA A 26 -8.73 11.00 -4.04
CA ALA A 26 -10.03 10.55 -4.54
C ALA A 26 -10.25 9.05 -4.29
N LEU A 27 -9.24 8.22 -4.56
CA LEU A 27 -9.32 6.77 -4.37
C LEU A 27 -9.43 6.39 -2.89
N VAL A 28 -8.57 6.97 -2.05
CA VAL A 28 -8.57 6.68 -0.62
C VAL A 28 -9.89 7.08 0.03
N THR A 29 -10.43 8.25 -0.34
CA THR A 29 -11.72 8.72 0.16
C THR A 29 -12.87 7.83 -0.32
N GLN A 30 -12.89 7.49 -1.60
CA GLN A 30 -13.93 6.66 -2.19
C GLN A 30 -13.96 5.26 -1.58
N LEU A 31 -12.80 4.66 -1.35
CA LEU A 31 -12.71 3.32 -0.77
C LEU A 31 -13.09 3.30 0.71
N GLY A 32 -12.73 4.34 1.47
CA GLY A 32 -13.11 4.43 2.88
C GLY A 32 -12.75 3.17 3.65
N ARG A 33 -13.73 2.50 4.26
CA ARG A 33 -13.52 1.27 5.03
C ARG A 33 -13.31 0.02 4.18
N GLU A 34 -13.45 0.12 2.88
CA GLU A 34 -13.04 -0.97 1.98
C GLU A 34 -11.51 -1.03 1.85
N LEU A 35 -10.81 0.06 2.20
CA LEU A 35 -9.35 0.10 2.17
C LEU A 35 -8.79 -0.56 3.42
N VAL A 36 -7.99 -1.61 3.20
CA VAL A 36 -7.33 -2.36 4.26
C VAL A 36 -5.89 -1.89 4.39
N ILE A 37 -5.50 -1.51 5.59
CA ILE A 37 -4.15 -1.05 5.91
C ILE A 37 -3.52 -2.05 6.87
N LEU A 38 -2.42 -2.69 6.45
CA LEU A 38 -1.65 -3.58 7.32
C LEU A 38 -0.78 -2.75 8.28
N ASP A 39 -0.53 -3.30 9.46
CA ASP A 39 0.30 -2.65 10.47
C ASP A 39 1.68 -2.20 9.96
N PRO A 40 2.44 -2.95 9.12
CA PRO A 40 3.70 -2.43 8.59
C PRO A 40 3.52 -1.18 7.73
N VAL A 41 2.42 -1.07 7.01
CA VAL A 41 2.10 0.10 6.18
C VAL A 41 1.83 1.32 7.07
N ILE A 42 1.16 1.14 8.21
CA ILE A 42 0.91 2.23 9.16
C ILE A 42 2.24 2.87 9.59
N VAL A 43 3.22 2.03 9.95
CA VAL A 43 4.54 2.51 10.39
C VAL A 43 5.25 3.27 9.27
N GLU A 44 5.26 2.72 8.07
CA GLU A 44 5.96 3.33 6.94
C GLU A 44 5.31 4.65 6.51
N VAL A 45 3.98 4.70 6.46
CA VAL A 45 3.25 5.95 6.12
C VAL A 45 3.54 7.04 7.15
N ASP A 46 3.47 6.71 8.44
CA ASP A 46 3.78 7.66 9.50
C ASP A 46 5.19 8.24 9.35
N GLN A 47 6.18 7.37 9.16
CA GLN A 47 7.57 7.78 8.98
C GLN A 47 7.75 8.67 7.75
N LEU A 48 7.17 8.31 6.62
CA LEU A 48 7.30 9.08 5.39
C LEU A 48 6.59 10.42 5.46
N LEU A 49 5.42 10.50 6.07
CA LEU A 49 4.71 11.77 6.25
C LEU A 49 5.49 12.72 7.13
N ARG A 50 6.07 12.22 8.23
CA ARG A 50 6.88 13.07 9.11
C ARG A 50 8.15 13.56 8.43
N ALA A 51 8.77 12.73 7.59
CA ALA A 51 9.98 13.09 6.86
C ALA A 51 9.72 14.03 5.69
N ARG A 52 8.64 13.82 4.94
CA ARG A 52 8.38 14.55 3.68
C ARG A 52 7.47 15.74 3.84
N VAL A 53 6.61 15.74 4.86
CA VAL A 53 5.65 16.80 5.10
C VAL A 53 5.94 17.45 6.45
N ASN A 54 5.39 16.92 7.53
CA ASN A 54 5.64 17.37 8.89
C ASN A 54 5.04 16.38 9.91
N SER A 55 5.25 16.64 11.20
CA SER A 55 4.72 15.78 12.26
C SER A 55 3.19 15.82 12.35
N GLU A 56 2.58 16.93 12.02
CA GLU A 56 1.13 17.08 12.03
C GLU A 56 0.45 16.18 10.99
N ALA A 57 1.07 16.02 9.82
CA ALA A 57 0.57 15.12 8.78
C ALA A 57 0.60 13.66 9.25
N GLY A 58 1.69 13.24 9.89
CA GLY A 58 1.78 11.91 10.49
C GLY A 58 0.73 11.70 11.57
N ALA A 59 0.58 12.65 12.47
CA ALA A 59 -0.41 12.59 13.55
C ALA A 59 -1.85 12.54 12.98
N ALA A 60 -2.15 13.31 11.95
CA ALA A 60 -3.46 13.31 11.31
C ALA A 60 -3.79 11.95 10.67
N PHE A 61 -2.81 11.33 10.02
CA PHE A 61 -2.97 9.99 9.48
C PHE A 61 -3.27 8.97 10.58
N LEU A 62 -2.50 8.99 11.68
CA LEU A 62 -2.72 8.07 12.78
C LEU A 62 -4.09 8.27 13.43
N SER A 63 -4.55 9.53 13.55
CA SER A 63 -5.89 9.82 14.04
C SER A 63 -6.98 9.25 13.14
N ALA A 64 -6.82 9.38 11.82
CA ALA A 64 -7.76 8.82 10.86
C ALA A 64 -7.85 7.30 11.01
N VAL A 65 -6.71 6.63 11.13
CA VAL A 65 -6.65 5.18 11.37
C VAL A 65 -7.33 4.82 12.70
N ALA A 66 -6.99 5.52 13.76
CA ALA A 66 -7.56 5.29 15.11
C ALA A 66 -9.08 5.50 15.13
N ASN A 67 -9.58 6.44 14.34
CA ASN A 67 -11.01 6.74 14.25
C ASN A 67 -11.78 5.79 13.31
N GLY A 68 -11.10 4.82 12.71
CA GLY A 68 -11.75 3.81 11.88
C GLY A 68 -12.15 4.26 10.49
N GLU A 69 -11.48 5.26 9.92
CA GLU A 69 -11.74 5.69 8.55
C GLU A 69 -11.41 4.59 7.54
N HIS A 70 -10.47 3.72 7.88
CA HIS A 70 -10.07 2.57 7.08
C HIS A 70 -10.03 1.32 7.97
N LEU A 71 -9.98 0.16 7.36
CA LEU A 71 -9.89 -1.09 8.09
C LEU A 71 -8.42 -1.43 8.34
N VAL A 72 -8.07 -1.70 9.60
CA VAL A 72 -6.71 -2.13 9.96
C VAL A 72 -6.68 -3.64 10.11
N GLU A 73 -5.68 -4.27 9.53
CA GLU A 73 -5.40 -5.69 9.69
C GLU A 73 -3.93 -5.87 10.09
N PHE A 74 -3.63 -7.02 10.70
CA PHE A 74 -2.33 -7.26 11.29
C PHE A 74 -1.65 -8.47 10.67
N MET A 75 -0.32 -8.40 10.59
CA MET A 75 0.48 -9.54 10.17
C MET A 75 0.51 -10.58 11.28
N THR A 76 0.11 -11.80 10.92
CA THR A 76 0.29 -12.97 11.79
C THR A 76 1.69 -13.55 11.59
N GLN A 77 2.13 -14.41 12.51
CA GLN A 77 3.40 -15.12 12.34
C GLN A 77 3.43 -15.92 11.03
N GLY A 78 2.31 -16.55 10.66
CA GLY A 78 2.21 -17.29 9.39
C GLY A 78 2.36 -16.40 8.17
N LEU A 79 1.79 -15.19 8.19
CA LEU A 79 1.96 -14.22 7.12
C LEU A 79 3.39 -13.69 7.05
N VAL A 80 4.03 -13.46 8.18
CA VAL A 80 5.45 -13.07 8.21
C VAL A 80 6.32 -14.18 7.59
N ARG A 81 6.04 -15.45 7.92
CA ARG A 81 6.76 -16.58 7.32
C ARG A 81 6.57 -16.60 5.80
N ARG A 82 5.34 -16.39 5.31
CA ARG A 82 5.09 -16.35 3.87
C ARG A 82 5.79 -15.15 3.22
N ALA A 83 5.79 -13.99 3.88
CA ALA A 83 6.50 -12.81 3.39
C ALA A 83 8.01 -13.08 3.26
N THR A 84 8.62 -13.79 4.20
CA THR A 84 10.04 -14.15 4.09
C THR A 84 10.32 -15.08 2.91
N GLN A 85 9.40 -15.98 2.60
CA GLN A 85 9.52 -16.84 1.41
C GLN A 85 9.45 -16.05 0.11
N ILE A 86 8.53 -15.08 0.03
CA ILE A 86 8.39 -14.19 -1.13
C ILE A 86 9.65 -13.34 -1.29
N ASP A 87 10.12 -12.73 -0.23
CA ASP A 87 11.35 -11.95 -0.23
C ASP A 87 12.54 -12.78 -0.72
N ALA A 88 12.68 -14.00 -0.25
CA ALA A 88 13.74 -14.92 -0.65
C ALA A 88 13.65 -15.29 -2.14
N ARG A 89 12.43 -15.55 -2.64
CA ARG A 89 12.21 -15.89 -4.05
C ARG A 89 12.61 -14.74 -4.99
N TYR A 90 12.36 -13.51 -4.58
CA TYR A 90 12.65 -12.31 -5.37
C TYR A 90 13.80 -11.49 -4.76
N ARG A 91 14.80 -12.19 -4.21
CA ARG A 91 15.92 -11.55 -3.49
C ARG A 91 16.60 -10.46 -4.31
N ASP A 92 16.74 -10.69 -5.62
CA ASP A 92 17.40 -9.74 -6.53
C ASP A 92 16.64 -8.42 -6.70
N LEU A 93 15.35 -8.39 -6.39
CA LEU A 93 14.52 -7.19 -6.50
C LEU A 93 14.62 -6.28 -5.28
N SER A 94 15.13 -6.79 -4.16
CA SER A 94 15.22 -6.04 -2.91
C SER A 94 13.86 -5.44 -2.49
N LEU A 95 12.80 -6.25 -2.53
CA LEU A 95 11.43 -5.81 -2.23
C LEU A 95 11.30 -5.19 -0.84
N GLY A 96 11.90 -5.81 0.16
CA GLY A 96 11.73 -5.44 1.54
C GLY A 96 10.45 -6.00 2.16
N PHE A 97 10.33 -5.80 3.47
CA PHE A 97 9.26 -6.45 4.24
C PHE A 97 7.86 -5.93 3.89
N VAL A 98 7.71 -4.62 3.67
CA VAL A 98 6.37 -4.06 3.40
C VAL A 98 5.79 -4.64 2.11
N ASP A 99 6.55 -4.65 1.01
CA ASP A 99 6.10 -5.22 -0.25
C ASP A 99 5.80 -6.72 -0.11
N ALA A 100 6.69 -7.46 0.52
CA ALA A 100 6.51 -8.89 0.74
C ALA A 100 5.29 -9.19 1.63
N ALA A 101 5.05 -8.36 2.64
CA ALA A 101 3.89 -8.47 3.52
C ALA A 101 2.58 -8.22 2.75
N LEU A 102 2.55 -7.19 1.90
CA LEU A 102 1.40 -6.91 1.05
C LEU A 102 1.11 -8.07 0.11
N MET A 103 2.15 -8.62 -0.52
CA MET A 103 2.01 -9.77 -1.42
C MET A 103 1.49 -11.01 -0.68
N ALA A 104 2.03 -11.30 0.51
CA ALA A 104 1.58 -12.43 1.31
C ALA A 104 0.11 -12.29 1.71
N TYR A 105 -0.29 -11.11 2.14
CA TYR A 105 -1.68 -10.83 2.54
C TYR A 105 -2.64 -10.89 1.35
N ALA A 106 -2.28 -10.25 0.23
CA ALA A 106 -3.10 -10.24 -0.98
C ALA A 106 -3.31 -11.65 -1.54
N GLU A 107 -2.25 -12.46 -1.56
CA GLU A 107 -2.30 -13.85 -1.99
C GLU A 107 -3.27 -14.66 -1.11
N ARG A 108 -3.13 -14.53 0.20
CA ARG A 108 -3.93 -15.31 1.14
C ARG A 108 -5.42 -14.98 1.10
N HIS A 109 -5.75 -13.69 0.94
CA HIS A 109 -7.12 -13.20 1.00
C HIS A 109 -7.71 -12.87 -0.37
N ASP A 110 -6.96 -13.09 -1.43
CA ASP A 110 -7.38 -12.81 -2.81
C ASP A 110 -7.89 -11.37 -2.97
N LEU A 111 -7.08 -10.41 -2.54
CA LEU A 111 -7.44 -9.00 -2.58
C LEU A 111 -6.71 -8.25 -3.68
N PRO A 112 -7.39 -7.31 -4.36
CA PRO A 112 -6.71 -6.35 -5.21
C PRO A 112 -5.89 -5.36 -4.36
N ILE A 113 -4.88 -4.76 -4.99
CA ILE A 113 -3.92 -3.88 -4.33
C ILE A 113 -4.02 -2.49 -4.93
N LEU A 114 -4.06 -1.48 -4.08
CA LEU A 114 -3.88 -0.09 -4.46
C LEU A 114 -2.41 0.26 -4.28
N THR A 115 -1.68 0.38 -5.38
CA THR A 115 -0.25 0.71 -5.40
C THR A 115 0.07 1.60 -6.59
N PHE A 116 1.15 2.37 -6.48
CA PHE A 116 1.77 3.11 -7.58
C PHE A 116 3.14 2.55 -7.92
N ASP A 117 3.55 1.46 -7.28
CA ASP A 117 4.80 0.75 -7.58
C ASP A 117 4.54 -0.38 -8.57
N PHE A 118 4.28 0.00 -9.81
CA PHE A 118 3.96 -0.97 -10.87
C PHE A 118 5.13 -1.86 -11.23
N GLU A 119 6.35 -1.34 -11.11
CA GLU A 119 7.56 -2.07 -11.46
C GLU A 119 7.75 -3.29 -10.56
N ASP A 120 7.73 -3.11 -9.24
CA ASP A 120 7.95 -4.20 -8.29
C ASP A 120 6.84 -5.24 -8.34
N PHE A 121 5.58 -4.82 -8.42
CA PHE A 121 4.46 -5.77 -8.48
C PHE A 121 4.41 -6.53 -9.80
N ARG A 122 4.89 -5.95 -10.90
CA ARG A 122 5.03 -6.65 -12.17
C ARG A 122 6.19 -7.64 -12.14
N ALA A 123 7.30 -7.26 -11.52
CA ALA A 123 8.52 -8.06 -11.47
C ALA A 123 8.41 -9.25 -10.51
N ALA A 124 7.52 -9.18 -9.51
CA ALA A 124 7.31 -10.21 -8.51
C ALA A 124 5.86 -10.74 -8.54
N PRO A 125 5.43 -11.39 -9.63
CA PRO A 125 4.05 -11.87 -9.74
C PRO A 125 3.76 -13.02 -8.76
N PRO A 126 2.46 -13.25 -8.42
CA PRO A 126 2.07 -14.44 -7.69
C PRO A 126 2.21 -15.68 -8.56
N GLU A 127 2.19 -16.85 -7.94
CA GLU A 127 2.22 -18.10 -8.69
C GLU A 127 1.00 -18.20 -9.62
N GLY A 128 1.28 -18.42 -10.91
CA GLY A 128 0.25 -18.69 -11.90
C GLY A 128 -0.59 -17.51 -12.36
N GLY A 129 -0.16 -16.27 -12.11
CA GLY A 129 -0.98 -15.13 -12.50
C GLY A 129 -0.35 -13.78 -12.34
N TYR A 130 -1.20 -12.78 -12.06
CA TYR A 130 -0.82 -11.38 -11.89
C TYR A 130 -1.52 -10.82 -10.65
N TRP A 131 -0.90 -9.83 -10.02
CA TRP A 131 -1.57 -9.07 -8.98
C TRP A 131 -2.69 -8.24 -9.60
N GLN A 132 -3.86 -8.22 -8.97
CA GLN A 132 -4.95 -7.33 -9.37
C GLN A 132 -4.66 -5.95 -8.80
N LEU A 133 -4.45 -4.97 -9.68
CA LEU A 133 -4.16 -3.60 -9.29
C LEU A 133 -5.39 -2.72 -9.54
N VAL A 134 -5.76 -1.91 -8.55
CA VAL A 134 -6.94 -1.03 -8.62
C VAL A 134 -6.75 0.06 -9.67
N VAL A 135 -5.53 0.55 -9.80
CA VAL A 135 -5.14 1.57 -10.79
C VAL A 135 -4.09 0.97 -11.69
N ASP A 136 -4.25 1.09 -13.00
CA ASP A 136 -3.19 0.69 -13.91
C ASP A 136 -2.16 1.81 -14.10
N GLU A 137 -1.02 1.43 -14.66
CA GLU A 137 0.10 2.34 -14.85
C GLU A 137 -0.24 3.51 -15.78
N GLU A 138 -1.05 3.26 -16.82
CA GLU A 138 -1.47 4.30 -17.76
C GLU A 138 -2.30 5.39 -17.07
N ARG A 139 -3.27 4.98 -16.26
CA ARG A 139 -4.10 5.92 -15.49
C ARG A 139 -3.24 6.73 -14.53
N TYR A 140 -2.30 6.09 -13.86
CA TYR A 140 -1.37 6.78 -12.96
C TYR A 140 -0.54 7.80 -13.71
N ARG A 141 0.08 7.41 -14.83
CA ARG A 141 0.91 8.33 -15.64
C ARG A 141 0.11 9.52 -16.15
N SER A 142 -1.14 9.30 -16.55
CA SER A 142 -2.01 10.39 -16.98
C SER A 142 -2.30 11.38 -15.87
N ALA A 143 -2.41 10.91 -14.63
CA ALA A 143 -2.68 11.76 -13.47
C ALA A 143 -1.47 12.57 -13.03
N VAL A 144 -0.24 12.02 -13.14
CA VAL A 144 0.99 12.69 -12.68
C VAL A 144 1.73 13.44 -13.78
N GLY A 145 1.41 13.15 -15.03
CA GLY A 145 1.99 13.80 -16.19
C GLY A 145 1.37 15.13 -16.45
#